data_d1939d4f4baa11ee052f307ad67fd560
#
_entry.id   d1939d4f4baa11ee052f307ad67fd560
#
_cell.length_a   1.000
_cell.length_b   1.000
_cell.length_c   1.000
_cell.angle_alpha   90.00
_cell.angle_beta   90.00
_cell.angle_gamma   90.00
#
_symmetry.space_group_name_H-M   'P 1'
#
loop_
_entity.id
_entity.type
_entity.pdbx_description
1 polymer ?
#
loop_
_entity_poly.entity_id
_entity_poly.type
_entity_poly.pdbx_seq_one_letter_code
_entity_poly.pdbx_strand_id
1 'polypeptide(L)'
;IRYNKISSMEIRENKVRDAISGLVSVVVCLCTLSIFAVIFVIPFIKDWPYSLEFSLDHIKAVFTDAGLSEVYKNSIYVALMTAIAGTLVSYGAAIVVARSTVSEKIKQIIEGISLVTNTIPGMVLGLAFLFCFSGTGLQSTFTLLIICNVIHFFSTPYLMMKSSLSKMNASWETTAMLMGDNWINTIIRVVTPNAISTIMKVFSYYFISAMVTVSAVIFIAGARTMVITTKIKELQYYNKFNEVFVLSLLILGTNVLIKAIFQLLANKKRTIKKENKRMNKRNGLKRAVIAGMAGVMAFSLLEVSGCGQKKSGDEQVVIYSNADDEAVEAMKTALDENGYKDQYIFQTFGTSELGGKLLAEGSDIEADLVTMSTFYVESAQDEKKMFKDLKFDPKTLDEYPSYCTPITAQEGTIIVNTELMKENNLDMPTSLKDLAKSEYKGQIAVTDIASSSTAWLLLQGLISEYGEDGAKDVLKDIYVNAGDHIEESGSGPLKLVRAGEVAIGFGLRQQAVADKAEGLPIDYVDPAEGNFTLTESVAVVDKGDNSNEKAMEMAECIINNGRKDLLANYPIPLYEGETVDEAEKSGNPKTFPEKLTVDLLKKHQTLSEECKPE
;
A
#
# COMPACT_ATOMS: atom_id res chain seq x y z
N ILE A 1 -34.78 -45.89 5.11
CA ILE A 1 -33.92 -45.66 3.91
C ILE A 1 -32.53 -46.16 4.28
N ARG A 2 -32.16 -47.35 3.75
CA ARG A 2 -30.78 -47.88 3.90
C ARG A 2 -29.85 -46.97 3.15
N TYR A 3 -28.94 -46.29 3.85
CA TYR A 3 -27.78 -45.67 3.22
C TYR A 3 -26.94 -46.81 2.63
N ASN A 4 -26.86 -46.87 1.30
CA ASN A 4 -25.84 -47.66 0.62
C ASN A 4 -24.49 -47.19 1.15
N LYS A 5 -23.78 -48.05 1.87
CA LYS A 5 -22.35 -47.89 2.08
C LYS A 5 -21.72 -47.86 0.70
N ILE A 6 -21.31 -46.65 0.26
CA ILE A 6 -20.41 -46.52 -0.87
C ILE A 6 -19.15 -47.25 -0.42
N SER A 7 -18.87 -48.41 -1.04
CA SER A 7 -17.61 -49.13 -0.81
C SER A 7 -16.50 -48.13 -1.20
N SER A 8 -15.55 -47.90 -0.30
CA SER A 8 -14.34 -47.19 -0.63
C SER A 8 -13.71 -47.86 -1.85
N MET A 9 -13.43 -47.11 -2.92
CA MET A 9 -12.65 -47.65 -4.03
C MET A 9 -11.33 -48.14 -3.47
N GLU A 10 -11.08 -49.46 -3.53
CA GLU A 10 -9.76 -50.02 -3.23
C GLU A 10 -8.82 -49.64 -4.38
N ILE A 11 -7.96 -48.70 -4.13
CA ILE A 11 -6.92 -48.27 -5.05
C ILE A 11 -5.88 -49.42 -5.09
N ARG A 12 -5.76 -50.09 -6.23
CA ARG A 12 -4.71 -51.12 -6.43
C ARG A 12 -3.33 -50.50 -6.19
N GLU A 13 -2.55 -51.10 -5.33
CA GLU A 13 -1.15 -50.72 -5.11
C GLU A 13 -0.35 -50.80 -6.42
N ASN A 14 0.28 -49.69 -6.78
CA ASN A 14 1.18 -49.61 -7.93
C ASN A 14 2.41 -48.81 -7.51
N LYS A 15 3.49 -49.53 -7.21
CA LYS A 15 4.74 -48.97 -6.69
C LYS A 15 5.33 -47.87 -7.60
N VAL A 16 5.20 -48.01 -8.92
CA VAL A 16 5.72 -47.01 -9.86
C VAL A 16 4.88 -45.73 -9.85
N ARG A 17 3.57 -45.86 -9.96
CA ARG A 17 2.66 -44.70 -9.85
C ARG A 17 2.84 -43.97 -8.50
N ASP A 18 2.90 -44.72 -7.40
CA ASP A 18 2.97 -44.18 -6.05
C ASP A 18 4.33 -43.52 -5.81
N ALA A 19 5.43 -44.06 -6.39
CA ALA A 19 6.74 -43.41 -6.34
C ALA A 19 6.79 -42.13 -7.19
N ILE A 20 6.21 -42.11 -8.39
CA ILE A 20 6.15 -40.91 -9.25
C ILE A 20 5.28 -39.85 -8.57
N SER A 21 4.10 -40.20 -8.06
CA SER A 21 3.23 -39.28 -7.34
C SER A 21 3.89 -38.72 -6.08
N GLY A 22 4.64 -39.57 -5.37
CA GLY A 22 5.42 -39.16 -4.20
C GLY A 22 6.53 -38.16 -4.58
N LEU A 23 7.28 -38.43 -5.66
CA LEU A 23 8.32 -37.52 -6.14
C LEU A 23 7.75 -36.16 -6.56
N VAL A 24 6.67 -36.16 -7.35
CA VAL A 24 5.98 -34.92 -7.75
C VAL A 24 5.51 -34.15 -6.54
N SER A 25 4.90 -34.81 -5.55
CA SER A 25 4.45 -34.17 -4.31
C SER A 25 5.61 -33.56 -3.53
N VAL A 26 6.74 -34.26 -3.42
CA VAL A 26 7.94 -33.72 -2.76
C VAL A 26 8.49 -32.49 -3.49
N VAL A 27 8.58 -32.54 -4.83
CA VAL A 27 9.04 -31.39 -5.63
C VAL A 27 8.13 -30.18 -5.42
N VAL A 28 6.82 -30.36 -5.53
CA VAL A 28 5.84 -29.28 -5.29
C VAL A 28 5.97 -28.72 -3.86
N CYS A 29 6.12 -29.59 -2.85
CA CYS A 29 6.36 -29.15 -1.47
C CYS A 29 7.66 -28.35 -1.35
N LEU A 30 8.75 -28.80 -1.95
CA LEU A 30 10.05 -28.10 -1.89
C LEU A 30 9.97 -26.74 -2.58
N CYS A 31 9.36 -26.67 -3.77
CA CYS A 31 9.14 -25.39 -4.47
C CYS A 31 8.28 -24.42 -3.62
N THR A 32 7.22 -24.93 -2.98
CA THR A 32 6.39 -24.09 -2.10
C THR A 32 7.17 -23.63 -0.87
N LEU A 33 7.91 -24.53 -0.22
CA LEU A 33 8.70 -24.22 0.96
C LEU A 33 9.85 -23.25 0.66
N SER A 34 10.43 -23.27 -0.55
CA SER A 34 11.50 -22.33 -0.92
C SER A 34 11.03 -20.88 -0.92
N ILE A 35 9.80 -20.61 -1.39
CA ILE A 35 9.21 -19.27 -1.34
C ILE A 35 9.05 -18.80 0.12
N PHE A 36 8.54 -19.67 1.00
CA PHE A 36 8.43 -19.33 2.42
C PHE A 36 9.80 -19.15 3.08
N ALA A 37 10.81 -19.94 2.67
CA ALA A 37 12.17 -19.78 3.20
C ALA A 37 12.73 -18.39 2.90
N VAL A 38 12.49 -17.86 1.69
CA VAL A 38 12.86 -16.48 1.31
C VAL A 38 12.22 -15.46 2.27
N ILE A 39 10.90 -15.54 2.49
CA ILE A 39 10.16 -14.64 3.39
C ILE A 39 10.72 -14.68 4.83
N PHE A 40 11.16 -15.86 5.30
CA PHE A 40 11.71 -16.02 6.64
C PHE A 40 13.17 -15.61 6.78
N VAL A 41 13.95 -15.65 5.69
CA VAL A 41 15.42 -15.45 5.74
C VAL A 41 15.79 -14.00 5.43
N ILE A 42 15.17 -13.37 4.44
CA ILE A 42 15.51 -12.00 3.99
C ILE A 42 15.48 -10.95 5.13
N PRO A 43 14.51 -10.94 6.07
CA PRO A 43 14.51 -9.95 7.16
C PRO A 43 15.74 -9.96 8.06
N PHE A 44 16.54 -11.03 8.01
CA PHE A 44 17.75 -11.22 8.80
C PHE A 44 19.03 -11.08 8.00
N ILE A 45 18.96 -10.65 6.75
CA ILE A 45 20.09 -10.45 5.84
C ILE A 45 20.22 -8.96 5.57
N LYS A 46 21.47 -8.45 5.56
CA LYS A 46 21.78 -7.03 5.38
C LYS A 46 21.28 -6.51 4.04
N ASP A 47 21.73 -7.11 2.92
CA ASP A 47 21.37 -6.69 1.57
C ASP A 47 21.22 -7.92 0.66
N TRP A 48 20.02 -8.43 0.55
CA TRP A 48 19.73 -9.56 -0.32
C TRP A 48 19.62 -9.11 -1.79
N PRO A 49 20.20 -9.85 -2.76
CA PRO A 49 21.03 -11.07 -2.66
C PRO A 49 22.54 -10.80 -2.52
N TYR A 50 22.98 -9.56 -2.42
CA TYR A 50 24.36 -9.12 -2.60
C TYR A 50 25.24 -9.32 -1.36
N SER A 51 24.69 -9.15 -0.16
CA SER A 51 25.39 -9.39 1.10
C SER A 51 24.57 -10.34 1.97
N LEU A 52 25.10 -11.54 2.24
CA LEU A 52 24.44 -12.53 3.09
C LEU A 52 24.80 -12.37 4.58
N GLU A 53 25.34 -11.22 4.99
CA GLU A 53 25.63 -10.93 6.38
C GLU A 53 24.35 -10.88 7.21
N PHE A 54 24.40 -11.48 8.41
CA PHE A 54 23.28 -11.44 9.34
C PHE A 54 23.14 -10.04 9.93
N SER A 55 21.95 -9.43 9.78
CA SER A 55 21.60 -8.15 10.37
C SER A 55 20.21 -8.19 11.02
N LEU A 56 19.99 -7.33 12.02
CA LEU A 56 18.68 -7.07 12.62
C LEU A 56 18.22 -5.63 12.34
N ASP A 57 18.92 -4.90 11.46
CA ASP A 57 18.69 -3.47 11.26
C ASP A 57 17.32 -3.21 10.62
N HIS A 58 16.88 -4.03 9.66
CA HIS A 58 15.55 -3.95 9.08
C HIS A 58 14.43 -4.19 10.10
N ILE A 59 14.64 -5.14 11.01
CA ILE A 59 13.69 -5.38 12.10
C ILE A 59 13.66 -4.17 13.03
N LYS A 60 14.83 -3.62 13.40
CA LYS A 60 14.90 -2.42 14.24
C LYS A 60 14.24 -1.24 13.54
N ALA A 61 14.55 -0.99 12.26
CA ALA A 61 13.97 0.10 11.48
C ALA A 61 12.44 0.06 11.51
N VAL A 62 11.85 -1.11 11.22
CA VAL A 62 10.39 -1.31 11.26
C VAL A 62 9.82 -1.03 12.65
N PHE A 63 10.44 -1.53 13.73
CA PHE A 63 9.92 -1.36 15.10
C PHE A 63 10.25 -0.01 15.74
N THR A 64 11.18 0.77 15.19
CA THR A 64 11.46 2.14 15.62
C THR A 64 10.64 3.17 14.84
N ASP A 65 9.99 2.79 13.74
CA ASP A 65 9.03 3.65 13.03
C ASP A 65 7.88 4.04 13.98
N ALA A 66 7.79 5.32 14.28
CA ALA A 66 6.78 5.86 15.21
C ALA A 66 5.33 5.56 14.76
N GLY A 67 5.09 5.50 13.43
CA GLY A 67 3.77 5.21 12.85
C GLY A 67 3.37 3.73 12.90
N LEU A 68 4.33 2.79 13.00
CA LEU A 68 4.04 1.37 12.91
C LEU A 68 3.05 0.86 13.96
N SER A 69 3.19 1.34 15.20
CA SER A 69 2.30 0.92 16.30
C SER A 69 0.85 1.27 16.02
N GLU A 70 0.61 2.44 15.45
CA GLU A 70 -0.73 2.92 15.09
C GLU A 70 -1.27 2.16 13.89
N VAL A 71 -0.49 2.04 12.81
CA VAL A 71 -0.84 1.26 11.61
C VAL A 71 -1.19 -0.20 11.96
N TYR A 72 -0.44 -0.81 12.87
CA TYR A 72 -0.73 -2.17 13.33
C TYR A 72 -2.02 -2.26 14.14
N LYS A 73 -2.26 -1.31 15.06
CA LYS A 73 -3.53 -1.22 15.83
C LYS A 73 -4.72 -1.01 14.90
N ASN A 74 -4.60 -0.12 13.91
CA ASN A 74 -5.62 0.12 12.90
C ASN A 74 -5.97 -1.17 12.15
N SER A 75 -4.95 -1.93 11.75
CA SER A 75 -5.14 -3.20 11.04
C SER A 75 -5.89 -4.23 11.88
N ILE A 76 -5.51 -4.38 13.16
CA ILE A 76 -6.21 -5.26 14.10
C ILE A 76 -7.66 -4.81 14.30
N TYR A 77 -7.88 -3.50 14.47
CA TYR A 77 -9.22 -2.92 14.64
C TYR A 77 -10.11 -3.19 13.42
N VAL A 78 -9.63 -2.86 12.21
CA VAL A 78 -10.37 -3.09 10.95
C VAL A 78 -10.65 -4.58 10.77
N ALA A 79 -9.67 -5.44 10.98
CA ALA A 79 -9.85 -6.89 10.83
C ALA A 79 -10.88 -7.46 11.84
N LEU A 80 -10.83 -7.01 13.09
CA LEU A 80 -11.75 -7.45 14.14
C LEU A 80 -13.18 -6.98 13.84
N MET A 81 -13.36 -5.70 13.50
CA MET A 81 -14.68 -5.15 13.21
C MET A 81 -15.27 -5.74 11.92
N THR A 82 -14.44 -5.94 10.90
CA THR A 82 -14.84 -6.68 9.68
C THR A 82 -15.28 -8.11 10.00
N ALA A 83 -14.55 -8.81 10.87
CA ALA A 83 -14.90 -10.18 11.27
C ALA A 83 -16.24 -10.24 12.04
N ILE A 84 -16.49 -9.28 12.92
CA ILE A 84 -17.77 -9.17 13.65
C ILE A 84 -18.91 -8.88 12.68
N ALA A 85 -18.82 -7.77 11.95
CA ALA A 85 -19.87 -7.31 11.04
C ALA A 85 -20.12 -8.32 9.91
N GLY A 86 -19.07 -8.80 9.26
CA GLY A 86 -19.16 -9.78 8.18
C GLY A 86 -19.73 -11.12 8.62
N THR A 87 -19.39 -11.60 9.82
CA THR A 87 -19.99 -12.82 10.37
C THR A 87 -21.49 -12.64 10.62
N LEU A 88 -21.90 -11.51 11.19
CA LEU A 88 -23.32 -11.22 11.43
C LEU A 88 -24.11 -11.14 10.11
N VAL A 89 -23.60 -10.41 9.12
CA VAL A 89 -24.23 -10.27 7.81
C VAL A 89 -24.30 -11.61 7.08
N SER A 90 -23.20 -12.36 7.01
CA SER A 90 -23.19 -13.67 6.33
C SER A 90 -24.06 -14.71 7.04
N TYR A 91 -24.11 -14.69 8.38
CA TYR A 91 -24.97 -15.57 9.15
C TYR A 91 -26.44 -15.22 8.96
N GLY A 92 -26.79 -13.92 9.02
CA GLY A 92 -28.15 -13.44 8.78
C GLY A 92 -28.66 -13.80 7.38
N ALA A 93 -27.85 -13.52 6.34
CA ALA A 93 -28.17 -13.87 4.96
C ALA A 93 -28.38 -15.39 4.79
N ALA A 94 -27.49 -16.20 5.36
CA ALA A 94 -27.56 -17.65 5.28
C ALA A 94 -28.79 -18.23 6.03
N ILE A 95 -29.18 -17.64 7.18
CA ILE A 95 -30.41 -18.03 7.90
C ILE A 95 -31.63 -17.74 7.02
N VAL A 96 -31.72 -16.55 6.42
CA VAL A 96 -32.83 -16.16 5.55
C VAL A 96 -32.97 -17.14 4.40
N VAL A 97 -31.88 -17.52 3.75
CA VAL A 97 -31.93 -18.42 2.59
C VAL A 97 -32.19 -19.87 2.99
N ALA A 98 -31.54 -20.37 4.03
CA ALA A 98 -31.55 -21.80 4.38
C ALA A 98 -32.65 -22.21 5.38
N ARG A 99 -33.16 -21.27 6.20
CA ARG A 99 -33.99 -21.61 7.38
C ARG A 99 -35.25 -20.74 7.52
N SER A 100 -35.56 -19.83 6.57
CA SER A 100 -36.78 -19.02 6.61
C SER A 100 -37.77 -19.40 5.53
N THR A 101 -39.02 -18.99 5.72
CA THR A 101 -40.12 -19.15 4.76
C THR A 101 -40.32 -17.94 3.86
N VAL A 102 -39.32 -17.06 3.75
CA VAL A 102 -39.32 -15.88 2.88
C VAL A 102 -39.42 -16.28 1.41
N SER A 103 -39.98 -15.40 0.60
CA SER A 103 -40.22 -15.67 -0.83
C SER A 103 -38.94 -16.07 -1.56
N GLU A 104 -39.08 -16.99 -2.53
CA GLU A 104 -37.93 -17.46 -3.32
C GLU A 104 -37.21 -16.34 -4.08
N LYS A 105 -37.94 -15.27 -4.47
CA LYS A 105 -37.33 -14.09 -5.11
C LYS A 105 -36.27 -13.42 -4.22
N ILE A 106 -36.57 -13.25 -2.92
CA ILE A 106 -35.60 -12.65 -1.98
C ILE A 106 -34.37 -13.56 -1.80
N LYS A 107 -34.60 -14.87 -1.71
CA LYS A 107 -33.49 -15.85 -1.63
C LYS A 107 -32.58 -15.78 -2.86
N GLN A 108 -33.19 -15.71 -4.07
CA GLN A 108 -32.45 -15.57 -5.33
C GLN A 108 -31.66 -14.27 -5.41
N ILE A 109 -32.18 -13.15 -4.90
CA ILE A 109 -31.48 -11.88 -4.83
C ILE A 109 -30.23 -12.01 -3.94
N ILE A 110 -30.35 -12.59 -2.73
CA ILE A 110 -29.24 -12.78 -1.82
C ILE A 110 -28.16 -13.69 -2.45
N GLU A 111 -28.59 -14.76 -3.13
CA GLU A 111 -27.68 -15.66 -3.85
C GLU A 111 -26.99 -14.94 -5.02
N GLY A 112 -27.70 -14.12 -5.77
CA GLY A 112 -27.16 -13.29 -6.84
C GLY A 112 -26.11 -12.32 -6.33
N ILE A 113 -26.40 -11.60 -5.24
CA ILE A 113 -25.42 -10.68 -4.60
C ILE A 113 -24.16 -11.45 -4.21
N SER A 114 -24.29 -12.64 -3.63
CA SER A 114 -23.14 -13.42 -3.21
C SER A 114 -22.25 -13.86 -4.39
N LEU A 115 -22.82 -14.09 -5.56
CA LEU A 115 -22.04 -14.41 -6.77
C LEU A 115 -21.30 -13.18 -7.31
N VAL A 116 -21.98 -12.03 -7.36
CA VAL A 116 -21.41 -10.78 -7.88
C VAL A 116 -20.17 -10.36 -7.08
N THR A 117 -20.22 -10.42 -5.76
CA THR A 117 -19.09 -10.01 -4.91
C THR A 117 -17.82 -10.86 -5.11
N ASN A 118 -17.96 -12.08 -5.63
CA ASN A 118 -16.81 -12.95 -5.92
C ASN A 118 -16.21 -12.73 -7.32
N THR A 119 -16.92 -12.03 -8.20
CA THR A 119 -16.49 -11.82 -9.60
C THR A 119 -15.81 -10.48 -9.83
N ILE A 120 -15.99 -9.52 -8.92
CA ILE A 120 -15.42 -8.18 -9.04
C ILE A 120 -13.98 -8.18 -8.48
N PRO A 121 -12.97 -7.78 -9.27
CA PRO A 121 -11.62 -7.60 -8.76
C PRO A 121 -11.58 -6.55 -7.64
N GLY A 122 -10.77 -6.81 -6.59
CA GLY A 122 -10.71 -5.92 -5.42
C GLY A 122 -10.34 -4.49 -5.76
N MET A 123 -9.43 -4.27 -6.72
CA MET A 123 -9.05 -2.93 -7.18
C MET A 123 -10.24 -2.15 -7.77
N VAL A 124 -11.05 -2.81 -8.62
CA VAL A 124 -12.24 -2.20 -9.22
C VAL A 124 -13.27 -1.84 -8.14
N LEU A 125 -13.42 -2.72 -7.15
CA LEU A 125 -14.31 -2.46 -6.00
C LEU A 125 -13.82 -1.26 -5.19
N GLY A 126 -12.52 -1.18 -4.86
CA GLY A 126 -11.92 -0.07 -4.12
C GLY A 126 -12.10 1.25 -4.85
N LEU A 127 -11.86 1.28 -6.17
CA LEU A 127 -12.05 2.46 -7.00
C LEU A 127 -13.53 2.89 -7.06
N ALA A 128 -14.47 1.93 -7.17
CA ALA A 128 -15.90 2.23 -7.13
C ALA A 128 -16.32 2.84 -5.77
N PHE A 129 -15.77 2.34 -4.66
CA PHE A 129 -15.98 2.93 -3.34
C PHE A 129 -15.42 4.36 -3.25
N LEU A 130 -14.21 4.60 -3.78
CA LEU A 130 -13.63 5.94 -3.84
C LEU A 130 -14.56 6.91 -4.57
N PHE A 131 -15.01 6.58 -5.77
CA PHE A 131 -15.91 7.47 -6.54
C PHE A 131 -17.29 7.67 -5.89
N CYS A 132 -17.83 6.64 -5.25
CA CYS A 132 -19.14 6.75 -4.60
C CYS A 132 -19.12 7.59 -3.32
N PHE A 133 -17.99 7.60 -2.60
CA PHE A 133 -17.91 8.20 -1.27
C PHE A 133 -16.95 9.41 -1.19
N SER A 134 -16.29 9.77 -2.29
CA SER A 134 -15.50 11.01 -2.37
C SER A 134 -16.38 12.22 -2.04
N GLY A 135 -15.86 13.15 -1.22
CA GLY A 135 -16.59 14.32 -0.74
C GLY A 135 -17.69 14.01 0.29
N THR A 136 -17.82 12.77 0.76
CA THR A 136 -18.79 12.41 1.81
C THR A 136 -18.08 12.29 3.17
N GLY A 137 -18.81 12.45 4.27
CA GLY A 137 -18.27 12.23 5.62
C GLY A 137 -17.83 10.78 5.94
N LEU A 138 -17.94 9.87 4.98
CA LEU A 138 -17.45 8.48 5.08
C LEU A 138 -16.08 8.29 4.42
N GLN A 139 -15.61 9.25 3.62
CA GLN A 139 -14.31 9.20 2.98
C GLN A 139 -13.20 9.04 4.03
N SER A 140 -12.19 8.20 3.74
CA SER A 140 -11.03 7.94 4.60
C SER A 140 -11.37 7.50 6.03
N THR A 141 -12.55 6.88 6.27
CA THR A 141 -12.97 6.40 7.60
C THR A 141 -12.79 4.89 7.75
N PHE A 142 -12.58 4.44 9.00
CA PHE A 142 -12.60 3.00 9.33
C PHE A 142 -13.92 2.32 8.95
N THR A 143 -15.04 3.05 9.03
CA THR A 143 -16.37 2.53 8.65
C THR A 143 -16.40 2.12 7.18
N LEU A 144 -15.85 2.97 6.29
CA LEU A 144 -15.78 2.66 4.86
C LEU A 144 -14.89 1.45 4.58
N LEU A 145 -13.72 1.35 5.25
CA LEU A 145 -12.82 0.20 5.14
C LEU A 145 -13.51 -1.11 5.56
N ILE A 146 -14.25 -1.07 6.69
CA ILE A 146 -14.98 -2.23 7.21
C ILE A 146 -16.08 -2.66 6.24
N ILE A 147 -16.89 -1.72 5.74
CA ILE A 147 -17.98 -2.01 4.78
C ILE A 147 -17.40 -2.63 3.49
N CYS A 148 -16.33 -2.03 2.96
CA CYS A 148 -15.66 -2.55 1.76
C CYS A 148 -15.17 -3.98 1.96
N ASN A 149 -14.49 -4.28 3.06
CA ASN A 149 -14.00 -5.62 3.39
C ASN A 149 -15.15 -6.63 3.59
N VAL A 150 -16.23 -6.24 4.26
CA VAL A 150 -17.41 -7.12 4.44
C VAL A 150 -18.01 -7.49 3.10
N ILE A 151 -18.17 -6.53 2.19
CA ILE A 151 -18.72 -6.76 0.85
C ILE A 151 -17.75 -7.60 0.01
N HIS A 152 -16.49 -7.23 -0.01
CA HIS A 152 -15.45 -7.90 -0.81
C HIS A 152 -15.36 -9.40 -0.48
N PHE A 153 -15.40 -9.76 0.80
CA PHE A 153 -15.26 -11.16 1.26
C PHE A 153 -16.58 -11.88 1.52
N PHE A 154 -17.73 -11.33 1.15
CA PHE A 154 -19.04 -11.86 1.53
C PHE A 154 -19.31 -13.29 1.01
N SER A 155 -18.91 -13.60 -0.22
CA SER A 155 -19.32 -14.83 -0.93
C SER A 155 -18.93 -16.10 -0.18
N THR A 156 -17.65 -16.31 0.11
CA THR A 156 -17.15 -17.54 0.74
C THR A 156 -17.73 -17.77 2.15
N PRO A 157 -17.75 -16.80 3.08
CA PRO A 157 -18.42 -16.91 4.37
C PRO A 157 -19.92 -17.24 4.27
N TYR A 158 -20.63 -16.59 3.36
CA TYR A 158 -22.04 -16.87 3.13
C TYR A 158 -22.24 -18.32 2.69
N LEU A 159 -21.49 -18.82 1.70
CA LEU A 159 -21.60 -20.20 1.21
C LEU A 159 -21.24 -21.23 2.29
N MET A 160 -20.19 -20.96 3.08
CA MET A 160 -19.83 -21.82 4.22
C MET A 160 -20.97 -21.90 5.23
N MET A 161 -21.58 -20.77 5.54
CA MET A 161 -22.67 -20.68 6.52
C MET A 161 -23.95 -21.34 5.96
N LYS A 162 -24.34 -21.03 4.72
CA LYS A 162 -25.49 -21.65 4.01
C LYS A 162 -25.35 -23.18 3.99
N SER A 163 -24.18 -23.69 3.56
CA SER A 163 -23.91 -25.15 3.55
C SER A 163 -24.02 -25.80 4.93
N SER A 164 -23.57 -25.11 5.97
CA SER A 164 -23.67 -25.61 7.36
C SER A 164 -25.13 -25.67 7.83
N LEU A 165 -25.88 -24.59 7.60
CA LEU A 165 -27.28 -24.49 8.02
C LEU A 165 -28.19 -25.44 7.26
N SER A 166 -27.98 -25.62 5.95
CA SER A 166 -28.79 -26.54 5.12
C SER A 166 -28.62 -28.03 5.51
N LYS A 167 -27.47 -28.38 6.13
CA LYS A 167 -27.22 -29.75 6.63
C LYS A 167 -27.91 -30.07 7.97
N MET A 168 -28.46 -29.07 8.63
CA MET A 168 -29.16 -29.26 9.91
C MET A 168 -30.61 -29.72 9.66
N ASN A 169 -31.13 -30.55 10.58
CA ASN A 169 -32.48 -31.08 10.43
C ASN A 169 -33.56 -29.95 10.47
N ALA A 170 -34.36 -29.85 9.42
CA ALA A 170 -35.44 -28.86 9.31
C ALA A 170 -36.61 -29.10 10.29
N SER A 171 -36.74 -30.31 10.85
CA SER A 171 -37.80 -30.61 11.82
C SER A 171 -37.65 -29.87 13.15
N TRP A 172 -36.51 -29.25 13.43
CA TRP A 172 -36.31 -28.48 14.67
C TRP A 172 -37.28 -27.29 14.77
N GLU A 173 -37.44 -26.54 13.68
CA GLU A 173 -38.34 -25.40 13.63
C GLU A 173 -39.82 -25.86 13.70
N THR A 174 -40.16 -26.95 13.01
CA THR A 174 -41.51 -27.51 13.07
C THR A 174 -41.85 -27.99 14.50
N THR A 175 -40.90 -28.67 15.16
CA THR A 175 -41.13 -29.14 16.53
C THR A 175 -41.27 -27.96 17.51
N ALA A 176 -40.43 -26.94 17.36
CA ALA A 176 -40.51 -25.73 18.19
C ALA A 176 -41.83 -25.00 18.02
N MET A 177 -42.31 -24.89 16.78
CA MET A 177 -43.61 -24.28 16.47
C MET A 177 -44.77 -25.08 17.11
N LEU A 178 -44.72 -26.41 17.04
CA LEU A 178 -45.71 -27.28 17.69
C LEU A 178 -45.71 -27.17 19.21
N MET A 179 -44.58 -26.81 19.80
CA MET A 179 -44.41 -26.54 21.23
C MET A 179 -44.74 -25.09 21.62
N GLY A 180 -45.19 -24.26 20.69
CA GLY A 180 -45.55 -22.86 20.93
C GLY A 180 -44.35 -21.92 21.05
N ASP A 181 -43.14 -22.34 20.64
CA ASP A 181 -41.95 -21.50 20.70
C ASP A 181 -41.84 -20.64 19.40
N ASN A 182 -41.24 -19.46 19.55
CA ASN A 182 -41.02 -18.52 18.46
C ASN A 182 -39.83 -18.96 17.59
N TRP A 183 -39.93 -18.76 16.28
CA TRP A 183 -38.89 -19.05 15.31
C TRP A 183 -37.52 -18.42 15.72
N ILE A 184 -37.52 -17.16 16.15
CA ILE A 184 -36.31 -16.47 16.62
C ILE A 184 -35.68 -17.20 17.80
N ASN A 185 -36.47 -17.63 18.77
CA ASN A 185 -35.95 -18.39 19.92
C ASN A 185 -35.34 -19.71 19.48
N THR A 186 -35.95 -20.39 18.51
CA THR A 186 -35.43 -21.63 17.94
C THR A 186 -34.05 -21.40 17.27
N ILE A 187 -33.93 -20.34 16.47
CA ILE A 187 -32.67 -19.96 15.85
C ILE A 187 -31.61 -19.70 16.91
N ILE A 188 -31.89 -18.88 17.92
CA ILE A 188 -30.92 -18.49 18.95
C ILE A 188 -30.55 -19.67 19.86
N ARG A 189 -31.53 -20.48 20.29
CA ARG A 189 -31.33 -21.52 21.30
C ARG A 189 -30.92 -22.88 20.72
N VAL A 190 -31.29 -23.17 19.49
CA VAL A 190 -31.06 -24.48 18.86
C VAL A 190 -30.10 -24.38 17.68
N VAL A 191 -30.41 -23.56 16.67
CA VAL A 191 -29.64 -23.49 15.42
C VAL A 191 -28.26 -22.87 15.65
N THR A 192 -28.21 -21.68 16.25
CA THR A 192 -26.96 -20.94 16.50
C THR A 192 -25.93 -21.74 17.32
N PRO A 193 -26.28 -22.39 18.45
CA PRO A 193 -25.34 -23.21 19.19
C PRO A 193 -24.78 -24.43 18.42
N ASN A 194 -25.55 -24.94 17.45
CA ASN A 194 -25.10 -26.02 16.57
C ASN A 194 -24.25 -25.50 15.39
N ALA A 195 -24.45 -24.24 14.97
CA ALA A 195 -23.66 -23.56 13.94
C ALA A 195 -22.34 -22.97 14.46
N ILE A 196 -22.11 -22.89 15.76
CA ILE A 196 -21.00 -22.16 16.38
C ILE A 196 -19.61 -22.49 15.80
N SER A 197 -19.37 -23.77 15.44
CA SER A 197 -18.10 -24.18 14.82
C SER A 197 -17.91 -23.54 13.45
N THR A 198 -18.98 -23.35 12.68
CA THR A 198 -18.94 -22.66 11.39
C THR A 198 -18.87 -21.15 11.57
N ILE A 199 -19.58 -20.60 12.54
CA ILE A 199 -19.49 -19.17 12.91
C ILE A 199 -18.05 -18.80 13.24
N MET A 200 -17.36 -19.61 14.05
CA MET A 200 -15.94 -19.37 14.39
C MET A 200 -15.01 -19.44 13.17
N LYS A 201 -15.29 -20.34 12.23
CA LYS A 201 -14.51 -20.43 10.99
C LYS A 201 -14.74 -19.22 10.09
N VAL A 202 -15.97 -18.76 9.97
CA VAL A 202 -16.35 -17.57 9.20
C VAL A 202 -15.73 -16.32 9.79
N PHE A 203 -15.78 -16.19 11.12
CA PHE A 203 -15.10 -15.10 11.83
C PHE A 203 -13.59 -15.09 11.55
N SER A 204 -12.93 -16.24 11.71
CA SER A 204 -11.50 -16.37 11.42
C SER A 204 -11.18 -16.06 9.95
N TYR A 205 -12.04 -16.44 9.03
CA TYR A 205 -11.87 -16.14 7.62
C TYR A 205 -11.88 -14.63 7.35
N TYR A 206 -12.90 -13.91 7.84
CA TYR A 206 -12.99 -12.46 7.68
C TYR A 206 -11.80 -11.75 8.31
N PHE A 207 -11.40 -12.15 9.52
CA PHE A 207 -10.26 -11.55 10.20
C PHE A 207 -8.96 -11.71 9.38
N ILE A 208 -8.64 -12.94 8.97
CA ILE A 208 -7.43 -13.23 8.21
C ILE A 208 -7.45 -12.50 6.86
N SER A 209 -8.58 -12.53 6.16
CA SER A 209 -8.72 -11.89 4.86
C SER A 209 -8.58 -10.36 4.95
N ALA A 210 -9.16 -9.73 5.97
CA ALA A 210 -9.03 -8.29 6.18
C ALA A 210 -7.59 -7.87 6.53
N MET A 211 -6.85 -8.73 7.28
CA MET A 211 -5.43 -8.47 7.62
C MET A 211 -4.48 -8.53 6.42
N VAL A 212 -4.84 -9.22 5.34
CA VAL A 212 -3.96 -9.41 4.16
C VAL A 212 -4.43 -8.65 2.92
N THR A 213 -5.59 -7.99 2.97
CA THR A 213 -6.15 -7.31 1.82
C THR A 213 -5.41 -6.02 1.52
N VAL A 214 -4.91 -5.88 0.29
CA VAL A 214 -4.30 -4.67 -0.26
C VAL A 214 -5.23 -4.04 -1.29
N SER A 215 -5.72 -4.83 -2.24
CA SER A 215 -6.28 -4.40 -3.52
C SER A 215 -7.46 -3.43 -3.44
N ALA A 216 -8.38 -3.64 -2.49
CA ALA A 216 -9.54 -2.76 -2.34
C ALA A 216 -9.26 -1.59 -1.38
N VAL A 217 -8.45 -1.84 -0.34
CA VAL A 217 -8.20 -0.90 0.75
C VAL A 217 -7.30 0.25 0.33
N ILE A 218 -6.36 0.02 -0.60
CA ILE A 218 -5.38 1.01 -1.04
C ILE A 218 -6.01 2.31 -1.56
N PHE A 219 -7.17 2.26 -2.19
CA PHE A 219 -7.85 3.43 -2.75
C PHE A 219 -8.66 4.22 -1.73
N ILE A 220 -9.06 3.60 -0.61
CA ILE A 220 -10.01 4.17 0.35
C ILE A 220 -9.40 4.39 1.74
N ALA A 221 -8.20 3.87 2.01
CA ALA A 221 -7.47 4.16 3.23
C ALA A 221 -6.88 5.58 3.17
N GLY A 222 -7.10 6.35 4.20
CA GLY A 222 -6.46 7.66 4.40
C GLY A 222 -5.29 7.56 5.38
N ALA A 223 -4.60 8.67 5.63
CA ALA A 223 -3.43 8.71 6.51
C ALA A 223 -3.76 8.26 7.94
N ARG A 224 -4.88 8.73 8.50
CA ARG A 224 -5.33 8.35 9.85
C ARG A 224 -5.86 6.92 9.93
N THR A 225 -6.28 6.35 8.82
CA THR A 225 -6.84 5.00 8.74
C THR A 225 -5.89 4.01 8.05
N MET A 226 -4.64 4.40 7.89
CA MET A 226 -3.60 3.56 7.30
C MET A 226 -3.53 2.20 8.02
N VAL A 227 -3.44 1.14 7.23
CA VAL A 227 -3.32 -0.25 7.70
C VAL A 227 -1.99 -0.86 7.23
N ILE A 228 -1.58 -1.96 7.83
CA ILE A 228 -0.26 -2.56 7.57
C ILE A 228 -0.06 -2.93 6.08
N THR A 229 -1.12 -3.28 5.38
CA THR A 229 -1.05 -3.62 3.95
C THR A 229 -0.84 -2.40 3.06
N THR A 230 -1.35 -1.22 3.44
CA THR A 230 -1.05 0.04 2.74
C THR A 230 0.38 0.50 3.03
N LYS A 231 0.88 0.30 4.26
CA LYS A 231 2.30 0.54 4.60
C LYS A 231 3.25 -0.36 3.82
N ILE A 232 2.89 -1.64 3.62
CA ILE A 232 3.66 -2.55 2.75
C ILE A 232 3.76 -2.00 1.32
N LYS A 233 2.67 -1.46 0.75
CA LYS A 233 2.70 -0.87 -0.59
C LYS A 233 3.59 0.38 -0.66
N GLU A 234 3.55 1.22 0.37
CA GLU A 234 4.43 2.38 0.50
C GLU A 234 5.91 1.96 0.52
N LEU A 235 6.28 0.98 1.38
CA LEU A 235 7.65 0.46 1.45
C LEU A 235 8.08 -0.22 0.14
N GLN A 236 7.16 -0.91 -0.55
CA GLN A 236 7.43 -1.49 -1.87
C GLN A 236 7.73 -0.41 -2.90
N TYR A 237 7.00 0.70 -2.90
CA TYR A 237 7.26 1.83 -3.80
C TYR A 237 8.70 2.37 -3.63
N TYR A 238 9.20 2.43 -2.38
CA TYR A 238 10.57 2.84 -2.09
C TYR A 238 11.61 1.71 -2.20
N ASN A 239 11.26 0.54 -2.76
CA ASN A 239 12.13 -0.63 -2.89
C ASN A 239 12.72 -1.13 -1.54
N LYS A 240 12.04 -0.86 -0.42
CA LYS A 240 12.41 -1.33 0.92
C LYS A 240 11.90 -2.76 1.17
N PHE A 241 12.32 -3.70 0.32
CA PHE A 241 11.78 -5.06 0.33
C PHE A 241 12.08 -5.82 1.63
N ASN A 242 13.20 -5.55 2.28
CA ASN A 242 13.55 -6.21 3.54
C ASN A 242 12.52 -5.87 4.63
N GLU A 243 12.12 -4.60 4.76
CA GLU A 243 11.09 -4.13 5.69
C GLU A 243 9.70 -4.69 5.30
N VAL A 244 9.40 -4.81 4.01
CA VAL A 244 8.16 -5.47 3.52
C VAL A 244 8.08 -6.92 4.03
N PHE A 245 9.18 -7.66 4.00
CA PHE A 245 9.22 -9.03 4.53
C PHE A 245 9.06 -9.07 6.06
N VAL A 246 9.63 -8.10 6.80
CA VAL A 246 9.41 -7.99 8.26
C VAL A 246 7.92 -7.79 8.57
N LEU A 247 7.25 -6.85 7.88
CA LEU A 247 5.81 -6.62 8.07
C LEU A 247 4.98 -7.85 7.66
N SER A 248 5.38 -8.55 6.61
CA SER A 248 4.72 -9.78 6.17
C SER A 248 4.81 -10.89 7.22
N LEU A 249 5.95 -11.03 7.91
CA LEU A 249 6.12 -11.95 9.03
C LEU A 249 5.24 -11.55 10.23
N LEU A 250 5.09 -10.27 10.51
CA LEU A 250 4.22 -9.77 11.57
C LEU A 250 2.75 -10.12 11.30
N ILE A 251 2.27 -9.91 10.05
CA ILE A 251 0.93 -10.33 9.63
C ILE A 251 0.76 -11.85 9.75
N LEU A 252 1.73 -12.62 9.26
CA LEU A 252 1.69 -14.08 9.31
C LEU A 252 1.61 -14.58 10.77
N GLY A 253 2.45 -14.05 11.65
CA GLY A 253 2.45 -14.40 13.06
C GLY A 253 1.10 -14.11 13.73
N THR A 254 0.52 -12.95 13.47
CA THR A 254 -0.80 -12.55 13.95
C THR A 254 -1.89 -13.49 13.46
N ASN A 255 -1.91 -13.80 12.17
CA ASN A 255 -2.92 -14.65 11.55
C ASN A 255 -2.82 -16.10 12.05
N VAL A 256 -1.60 -16.63 12.22
CA VAL A 256 -1.37 -17.96 12.79
C VAL A 256 -1.85 -18.02 14.24
N LEU A 257 -1.53 -17.01 15.05
CA LEU A 257 -1.97 -16.91 16.45
C LEU A 257 -3.50 -16.90 16.56
N ILE A 258 -4.15 -16.03 15.80
CA ILE A 258 -5.62 -15.92 15.78
C ILE A 258 -6.26 -17.24 15.33
N LYS A 259 -5.76 -17.83 14.24
CA LYS A 259 -6.25 -19.12 13.75
C LYS A 259 -6.08 -20.24 14.81
N ALA A 260 -4.95 -20.29 15.50
CA ALA A 260 -4.70 -21.26 16.56
C ALA A 260 -5.68 -21.07 17.74
N ILE A 261 -5.91 -19.82 18.18
CA ILE A 261 -6.87 -19.51 19.25
C ILE A 261 -8.27 -20.01 18.87
N PHE A 262 -8.77 -19.65 17.66
CA PHE A 262 -10.10 -20.07 17.23
C PHE A 262 -10.21 -21.58 17.03
N GLN A 263 -9.16 -22.24 16.57
CA GLN A 263 -9.13 -23.69 16.43
C GLN A 263 -9.15 -24.42 17.78
N LEU A 264 -8.41 -23.92 18.76
CA LEU A 264 -8.43 -24.44 20.13
C LEU A 264 -9.82 -24.27 20.76
N LEU A 265 -10.46 -23.11 20.61
CA LEU A 265 -11.81 -22.84 21.10
C LEU A 265 -12.86 -23.77 20.44
N ALA A 266 -12.74 -23.99 19.13
CA ALA A 266 -13.63 -24.90 18.38
C ALA A 266 -13.44 -26.38 18.81
N ASN A 267 -12.19 -26.83 19.04
CA ASN A 267 -11.87 -28.19 19.45
C ASN A 267 -12.26 -28.47 20.90
N LYS A 268 -12.03 -27.54 21.83
CA LYS A 268 -12.42 -27.68 23.25
C LYS A 268 -13.92 -27.96 23.40
N LYS A 269 -14.77 -27.37 22.54
CA LYS A 269 -16.20 -27.68 22.52
C LYS A 269 -16.53 -29.08 21.98
N ARG A 270 -15.73 -29.63 21.06
CA ARG A 270 -15.91 -31.02 20.59
C ARG A 270 -15.58 -32.04 21.70
N THR A 271 -14.53 -31.80 22.49
CA THR A 271 -14.12 -32.67 23.61
C THR A 271 -15.12 -32.64 24.76
N ILE A 272 -15.60 -31.43 25.12
CA ILE A 272 -16.64 -31.26 26.16
C ILE A 272 -17.97 -31.91 25.75
N LYS A 273 -18.32 -31.94 24.45
CA LYS A 273 -19.53 -32.63 23.96
C LYS A 273 -19.38 -34.16 24.03
N LYS A 274 -18.17 -34.71 24.03
CA LYS A 274 -17.87 -36.12 24.25
C LYS A 274 -17.88 -36.49 25.74
N GLU A 275 -17.42 -35.61 26.64
CA GLU A 275 -17.36 -35.84 28.09
C GLU A 275 -18.69 -35.55 28.81
N ASN A 276 -19.50 -34.59 28.32
CA ASN A 276 -20.81 -34.24 28.92
C ASN A 276 -21.93 -35.28 28.73
N LYS A 277 -21.60 -36.47 28.25
CA LYS A 277 -22.47 -37.63 28.49
C LYS A 277 -22.42 -38.09 29.96
N ARG A 278 -21.61 -37.45 30.80
CA ARG A 278 -21.36 -37.87 32.19
C ARG A 278 -21.48 -36.83 33.31
N MET A 279 -21.64 -35.53 33.11
CA MET A 279 -21.90 -34.65 34.26
C MET A 279 -22.40 -33.23 33.92
N ASN A 280 -23.33 -32.82 34.74
CA ASN A 280 -24.09 -31.56 34.78
C ASN A 280 -23.25 -30.41 35.38
N LYS A 281 -22.43 -29.69 34.54
CA LYS A 281 -21.82 -28.40 34.92
C LYS A 281 -21.87 -27.40 33.75
N ARG A 282 -23.08 -26.87 33.52
CA ARG A 282 -23.46 -26.18 32.26
C ARG A 282 -23.28 -24.67 32.27
N ASN A 283 -22.86 -24.01 33.35
CA ASN A 283 -22.95 -22.55 33.50
C ASN A 283 -21.63 -21.78 33.44
N GLY A 284 -20.46 -22.40 33.59
CA GLY A 284 -19.18 -21.69 33.62
C GLY A 284 -18.63 -21.31 32.22
N LEU A 285 -18.80 -22.21 31.25
CA LEU A 285 -18.19 -22.04 29.93
C LEU A 285 -18.97 -21.10 29.00
N LYS A 286 -20.32 -21.01 29.15
CA LYS A 286 -21.14 -19.99 28.46
C LYS A 286 -20.76 -18.60 28.92
N ARG A 287 -20.46 -18.42 30.20
CA ARG A 287 -19.99 -17.13 30.76
C ARG A 287 -18.58 -16.79 30.29
N ALA A 288 -17.66 -17.75 30.14
CA ALA A 288 -16.29 -17.48 29.69
C ALA A 288 -16.20 -17.12 28.20
N VAL A 289 -17.04 -17.70 27.32
CA VAL A 289 -17.07 -17.34 25.88
C VAL A 289 -17.76 -15.99 25.67
N ILE A 290 -18.84 -15.74 26.40
CA ILE A 290 -19.53 -14.43 26.38
C ILE A 290 -18.65 -13.37 27.03
N ALA A 291 -17.92 -13.69 28.11
CA ALA A 291 -16.98 -12.77 28.75
C ALA A 291 -15.73 -12.54 27.89
N GLY A 292 -15.24 -13.54 27.15
CA GLY A 292 -14.15 -13.36 26.17
C GLY A 292 -14.57 -12.48 24.99
N MET A 293 -15.76 -12.70 24.42
CA MET A 293 -16.31 -11.81 23.37
C MET A 293 -16.69 -10.44 23.93
N ALA A 294 -17.22 -10.36 25.15
CA ALA A 294 -17.52 -9.10 25.82
C ALA A 294 -16.24 -8.36 26.27
N GLY A 295 -15.19 -9.09 26.65
CA GLY A 295 -13.89 -8.51 27.00
C GLY A 295 -13.19 -7.91 25.78
N VAL A 296 -13.23 -8.58 24.63
CA VAL A 296 -12.72 -8.05 23.36
C VAL A 296 -13.58 -6.88 22.87
N MET A 297 -14.92 -6.95 23.02
CA MET A 297 -15.81 -5.83 22.74
C MET A 297 -15.64 -4.66 23.73
N ALA A 298 -15.39 -4.94 25.02
CA ALA A 298 -15.18 -3.89 26.01
C ALA A 298 -13.83 -3.19 25.84
N PHE A 299 -12.79 -3.91 25.40
CA PHE A 299 -11.50 -3.33 25.09
C PHE A 299 -11.57 -2.41 23.84
N SER A 300 -12.32 -2.80 22.82
CA SER A 300 -12.57 -1.97 21.64
C SER A 300 -13.53 -0.81 21.89
N LEU A 301 -14.49 -0.95 22.83
CA LEU A 301 -15.44 0.12 23.21
C LEU A 301 -14.82 1.15 24.16
N LEU A 302 -13.79 0.79 24.95
CA LEU A 302 -13.09 1.74 25.81
C LEU A 302 -12.21 2.71 25.01
N GLU A 303 -11.71 2.31 23.83
CA GLU A 303 -10.98 3.22 22.93
C GLU A 303 -11.91 4.07 22.03
N VAL A 304 -13.11 3.58 21.71
CA VAL A 304 -14.12 4.35 20.94
C VAL A 304 -14.78 5.46 21.79
N SER A 305 -14.74 5.37 23.13
CA SER A 305 -15.19 6.46 24.01
C SER A 305 -14.25 7.67 24.04
N GLY A 306 -13.08 7.60 23.38
CA GLY A 306 -12.13 8.71 23.18
C GLY A 306 -12.42 9.56 21.95
N CYS A 307 -13.32 9.15 21.05
CA CYS A 307 -13.77 9.96 19.92
C CYS A 307 -14.90 10.94 20.33
N GLY A 308 -14.70 11.70 21.41
CA GLY A 308 -15.39 12.97 21.59
C GLY A 308 -14.80 13.95 20.59
N GLN A 309 -15.66 14.68 19.87
CA GLN A 309 -15.26 15.79 19.00
C GLN A 309 -14.16 16.62 19.67
N LYS A 310 -12.89 16.37 19.30
CA LYS A 310 -11.81 17.30 19.57
C LYS A 310 -12.06 18.52 18.70
N LYS A 311 -11.98 19.71 19.31
CA LYS A 311 -12.03 20.98 18.57
C LYS A 311 -10.94 20.96 17.49
N SER A 312 -11.20 21.51 16.32
CA SER A 312 -10.35 21.55 15.14
C SER A 312 -8.91 22.08 15.33
N GLY A 313 -8.54 22.49 16.53
CA GLY A 313 -7.20 22.98 16.87
C GLY A 313 -6.23 21.96 17.48
N ASP A 314 -6.70 20.74 17.84
CA ASP A 314 -5.90 19.69 18.48
C ASP A 314 -5.65 18.47 17.56
N GLU A 315 -6.05 18.53 16.31
CA GLU A 315 -5.93 17.45 15.35
C GLU A 315 -4.57 17.53 14.66
N GLN A 316 -3.89 16.38 14.51
CA GLN A 316 -2.62 16.30 13.81
C GLN A 316 -2.78 16.78 12.35
N VAL A 317 -1.79 17.52 11.85
CA VAL A 317 -1.72 17.95 10.44
C VAL A 317 -1.41 16.74 9.57
N VAL A 318 -2.20 16.49 8.55
CA VAL A 318 -1.93 15.44 7.56
C VAL A 318 -1.11 16.02 6.43
N ILE A 319 0.07 15.45 6.22
CA ILE A 319 1.03 15.85 5.17
C ILE A 319 1.09 14.75 4.12
N TYR A 320 0.74 15.05 2.88
CA TYR A 320 0.92 14.16 1.74
C TYR A 320 2.11 14.60 0.90
N SER A 321 2.95 13.65 0.52
CA SER A 321 4.20 13.92 -0.20
C SER A 321 4.46 12.91 -1.30
N ASN A 322 5.10 13.34 -2.39
CA ASN A 322 5.70 12.46 -3.39
C ASN A 322 7.24 12.46 -3.31
N ALA A 323 7.80 13.09 -2.29
CA ALA A 323 9.23 13.22 -2.13
C ALA A 323 9.93 11.89 -1.81
N ASP A 324 11.19 11.79 -2.19
CA ASP A 324 12.05 10.66 -1.81
C ASP A 324 12.39 10.68 -0.30
N ASP A 325 12.91 9.55 0.20
CA ASP A 325 13.18 9.35 1.62
C ASP A 325 14.04 10.45 2.25
N GLU A 326 15.07 10.91 1.55
CA GLU A 326 16.00 11.93 2.04
C GLU A 326 15.29 13.28 2.29
N ALA A 327 14.41 13.69 1.39
CA ALA A 327 13.63 14.90 1.57
C ALA A 327 12.58 14.75 2.66
N VAL A 328 11.93 13.58 2.75
CA VAL A 328 10.96 13.27 3.81
C VAL A 328 11.62 13.32 5.18
N GLU A 329 12.79 12.74 5.36
CA GLU A 329 13.53 12.77 6.63
C GLU A 329 13.99 14.18 6.99
N ALA A 330 14.45 14.98 6.01
CA ALA A 330 14.82 16.38 6.26
C ALA A 330 13.61 17.21 6.73
N MET A 331 12.45 17.05 6.08
CA MET A 331 11.22 17.73 6.47
C MET A 331 10.74 17.31 7.87
N LYS A 332 10.75 16.01 8.17
CA LYS A 332 10.38 15.48 9.49
C LYS A 332 11.33 15.98 10.57
N THR A 333 12.64 15.98 10.32
CA THR A 333 13.66 16.48 11.25
C THR A 333 13.39 17.96 11.57
N ALA A 334 13.15 18.77 10.53
CA ALA A 334 12.83 20.17 10.72
C ALA A 334 11.57 20.38 11.59
N LEU A 335 10.51 19.61 11.36
CA LEU A 335 9.28 19.67 12.14
C LEU A 335 9.49 19.20 13.58
N ASP A 336 10.18 18.08 13.78
CA ASP A 336 10.39 17.48 15.12
C ASP A 336 11.25 18.37 16.01
N GLU A 337 12.32 18.95 15.47
CA GLU A 337 13.23 19.84 16.20
C GLU A 337 12.60 21.19 16.54
N ASN A 338 11.60 21.63 15.79
CA ASN A 338 10.90 22.88 16.01
C ASN A 338 9.55 22.73 16.76
N GLY A 339 9.37 21.59 17.44
CA GLY A 339 8.28 21.41 18.40
C GLY A 339 6.99 20.83 17.82
N TYR A 340 7.00 20.35 16.57
CA TYR A 340 5.83 19.73 15.95
C TYR A 340 5.85 18.19 16.05
N LYS A 341 6.79 17.62 16.79
CA LYS A 341 6.85 16.18 17.02
C LYS A 341 5.50 15.64 17.52
N ASP A 342 5.05 14.53 16.94
CA ASP A 342 3.76 13.90 17.22
C ASP A 342 2.51 14.76 16.90
N GLN A 343 2.68 15.91 16.20
CA GLN A 343 1.59 16.79 15.78
C GLN A 343 1.22 16.68 14.31
N TYR A 344 1.86 15.79 13.56
CA TYR A 344 1.56 15.53 12.15
C TYR A 344 1.51 14.04 11.83
N ILE A 345 0.88 13.71 10.71
CA ILE A 345 0.92 12.40 10.08
C ILE A 345 1.48 12.59 8.67
N PHE A 346 2.61 11.96 8.39
CA PHE A 346 3.27 12.05 7.10
C PHE A 346 2.96 10.78 6.29
N GLN A 347 2.41 10.94 5.08
CA GLN A 347 2.13 9.84 4.17
C GLN A 347 2.71 10.14 2.79
N THR A 348 3.39 9.15 2.22
CA THR A 348 4.06 9.25 0.93
C THR A 348 3.34 8.46 -0.16
N PHE A 349 3.43 8.94 -1.39
CA PHE A 349 2.77 8.39 -2.57
C PHE A 349 3.67 8.51 -3.78
N GLY A 350 3.42 7.71 -4.81
CA GLY A 350 3.96 7.98 -6.14
C GLY A 350 3.43 9.30 -6.72
N THR A 351 4.23 9.95 -7.55
CA THR A 351 3.89 11.27 -8.11
C THR A 351 2.53 11.27 -8.83
N SER A 352 2.30 10.30 -9.70
CA SER A 352 1.02 10.19 -10.44
C SER A 352 -0.15 9.82 -9.54
N GLU A 353 0.07 9.02 -8.49
CA GLU A 353 -0.95 8.64 -7.53
C GLU A 353 -1.42 9.85 -6.71
N LEU A 354 -0.49 10.62 -6.15
CA LEU A 354 -0.82 11.83 -5.39
C LEU A 354 -1.45 12.88 -6.29
N GLY A 355 -0.90 13.09 -7.49
CA GLY A 355 -1.47 14.00 -8.46
C GLY A 355 -2.91 13.65 -8.85
N GLY A 356 -3.18 12.36 -9.07
CA GLY A 356 -4.53 11.86 -9.30
C GLY A 356 -5.48 12.12 -8.14
N LYS A 357 -5.03 11.96 -6.88
CA LYS A 357 -5.81 12.30 -5.68
C LYS A 357 -6.13 13.79 -5.61
N LEU A 358 -5.15 14.67 -5.83
CA LEU A 358 -5.36 16.11 -5.82
C LEU A 358 -6.45 16.54 -6.83
N LEU A 359 -6.36 16.04 -8.06
CA LEU A 359 -7.32 16.35 -9.12
C LEU A 359 -8.70 15.74 -8.89
N ALA A 360 -8.77 14.54 -8.27
CA ALA A 360 -10.04 13.87 -7.98
C ALA A 360 -10.78 14.48 -6.79
N GLU A 361 -10.06 14.70 -5.68
CA GLU A 361 -10.64 15.04 -4.37
C GLU A 361 -10.70 16.56 -4.11
N GLY A 362 -9.80 17.35 -4.71
CA GLY A 362 -9.74 18.79 -4.47
C GLY A 362 -9.59 19.14 -2.99
N SER A 363 -10.33 20.14 -2.51
CA SER A 363 -10.32 20.55 -1.09
C SER A 363 -10.87 19.52 -0.11
N ASP A 364 -11.56 18.46 -0.61
CA ASP A 364 -12.07 17.37 0.23
C ASP A 364 -10.99 16.32 0.53
N ILE A 365 -9.78 16.47 0.00
CA ILE A 365 -8.63 15.60 0.30
C ILE A 365 -8.33 15.60 1.80
N GLU A 366 -7.91 14.44 2.35
CA GLU A 366 -7.58 14.35 3.78
C GLU A 366 -6.39 15.24 4.17
N ALA A 367 -5.42 15.44 3.25
CA ALA A 367 -4.23 16.24 3.51
C ALA A 367 -4.57 17.70 3.86
N ASP A 368 -3.87 18.25 4.84
CA ASP A 368 -3.87 19.67 5.20
C ASP A 368 -2.72 20.41 4.53
N LEU A 369 -1.61 19.69 4.32
CA LEU A 369 -0.39 20.17 3.67
C LEU A 369 0.02 19.16 2.59
N VAL A 370 0.48 19.67 1.46
CA VAL A 370 0.98 18.86 0.35
C VAL A 370 2.38 19.30 -0.03
N THR A 371 3.29 18.33 -0.21
CA THR A 371 4.58 18.55 -0.86
C THR A 371 4.60 17.71 -2.14
N MET A 372 4.67 18.36 -3.30
CA MET A 372 4.38 17.75 -4.59
C MET A 372 5.12 18.46 -5.72
N SER A 373 5.34 17.75 -6.82
CA SER A 373 5.83 18.38 -8.07
C SER A 373 5.01 19.63 -8.41
N THR A 374 5.70 20.74 -8.62
CA THR A 374 5.09 22.09 -8.77
C THR A 374 4.01 22.12 -9.85
N PHE A 375 4.23 21.45 -10.98
CA PHE A 375 3.25 21.40 -12.07
C PHE A 375 1.92 20.73 -11.70
N TYR A 376 1.93 19.75 -10.76
CA TYR A 376 0.70 19.16 -10.23
C TYR A 376 -0.01 20.11 -9.27
N VAL A 377 0.75 20.82 -8.41
CA VAL A 377 0.19 21.84 -7.50
C VAL A 377 -0.50 22.94 -8.32
N GLU A 378 0.18 23.45 -9.36
CA GLU A 378 -0.39 24.46 -10.25
C GLU A 378 -1.66 23.95 -10.97
N SER A 379 -1.61 22.74 -11.55
CA SER A 379 -2.76 22.16 -12.25
C SER A 379 -3.94 21.91 -11.32
N ALA A 380 -3.69 21.44 -10.10
CA ALA A 380 -4.74 21.25 -9.10
C ALA A 380 -5.35 22.58 -8.65
N GLN A 381 -4.55 23.64 -8.53
CA GLN A 381 -5.06 24.97 -8.24
C GLN A 381 -5.90 25.53 -9.39
N ASP A 382 -5.46 25.36 -10.62
CA ASP A 382 -6.20 25.83 -11.81
C ASP A 382 -7.57 25.16 -11.92
N GLU A 383 -7.65 23.84 -11.70
CA GLU A 383 -8.88 23.06 -11.83
C GLU A 383 -9.80 23.11 -10.60
N LYS A 384 -9.24 23.10 -9.40
CA LYS A 384 -9.99 22.90 -8.14
C LYS A 384 -9.96 24.10 -7.20
N LYS A 385 -9.01 25.05 -7.37
CA LYS A 385 -8.81 26.21 -6.49
C LYS A 385 -8.70 25.79 -5.01
N MET A 386 -7.88 24.78 -4.74
CA MET A 386 -7.86 24.06 -3.49
C MET A 386 -6.77 24.51 -2.52
N PHE A 387 -5.90 25.43 -2.89
CA PHE A 387 -4.79 25.88 -2.05
C PHE A 387 -4.97 27.32 -1.57
N LYS A 388 -4.51 27.61 -0.34
CA LYS A 388 -4.46 28.95 0.24
C LYS A 388 -3.21 29.68 -0.18
N ASP A 389 -3.30 31.01 -0.27
CA ASP A 389 -2.10 31.83 -0.34
C ASP A 389 -1.26 31.67 0.93
N LEU A 390 0.05 31.56 0.73
CA LEU A 390 1.00 31.48 1.84
C LEU A 390 1.00 32.78 2.66
N LYS A 391 1.07 32.65 3.99
CA LYS A 391 1.08 33.81 4.90
C LYS A 391 2.48 34.31 5.24
N PHE A 392 3.51 33.69 4.69
CA PHE A 392 4.90 34.07 4.81
C PHE A 392 5.45 34.44 3.44
N ASP A 393 6.53 35.22 3.39
CA ASP A 393 7.15 35.73 2.17
C ASP A 393 8.42 34.96 1.86
N PRO A 394 8.34 33.88 1.06
CA PRO A 394 9.51 33.13 0.65
C PRO A 394 10.30 33.93 -0.39
N LYS A 395 11.58 34.25 -0.09
CA LYS A 395 12.44 34.96 -1.04
C LYS A 395 13.07 34.00 -2.03
N THR A 396 12.28 33.56 -2.98
CA THR A 396 12.70 32.62 -4.03
C THR A 396 13.51 33.32 -5.12
N LEU A 397 14.43 32.58 -5.76
CA LEU A 397 15.21 33.08 -6.91
C LEU A 397 14.34 33.27 -8.17
N ASP A 398 13.39 32.38 -8.37
CA ASP A 398 12.39 32.45 -9.45
C ASP A 398 11.02 32.84 -8.89
N GLU A 399 10.13 33.32 -9.76
CA GLU A 399 8.77 33.67 -9.39
C GLU A 399 7.89 32.43 -9.24
N TYR A 400 7.23 32.28 -8.10
CA TYR A 400 6.23 31.24 -7.82
C TYR A 400 4.87 31.86 -7.50
N PRO A 401 3.76 31.11 -7.76
CA PRO A 401 2.44 31.57 -7.35
C PRO A 401 2.32 31.75 -5.83
N SER A 402 1.45 32.66 -5.38
CA SER A 402 1.26 32.99 -3.95
C SER A 402 0.85 31.81 -3.07
N TYR A 403 0.30 30.75 -3.63
CA TYR A 403 -0.22 29.59 -2.92
C TYR A 403 0.80 28.44 -2.76
N CYS A 404 2.00 28.55 -3.30
CA CYS A 404 3.04 27.52 -3.15
C CYS A 404 4.45 28.13 -3.16
N THR A 405 5.41 27.37 -2.62
CA THR A 405 6.83 27.72 -2.69
C THR A 405 7.67 26.46 -2.86
N PRO A 406 8.80 26.52 -3.60
CA PRO A 406 9.59 25.31 -3.85
C PRO A 406 10.27 24.78 -2.59
N ILE A 407 10.37 23.47 -2.48
CA ILE A 407 11.10 22.79 -1.40
C ILE A 407 12.38 22.15 -1.88
N THR A 408 12.34 21.52 -3.06
CA THR A 408 13.47 20.87 -3.71
C THR A 408 13.43 21.11 -5.21
N ALA A 409 14.59 20.99 -5.85
CA ALA A 409 14.71 20.84 -7.29
C ALA A 409 15.61 19.63 -7.57
N GLN A 410 15.29 18.89 -8.62
CA GLN A 410 15.93 17.63 -8.96
C GLN A 410 16.35 17.65 -10.43
N GLU A 411 17.56 17.19 -10.71
CA GLU A 411 18.10 17.05 -12.05
C GLU A 411 18.30 15.59 -12.43
N GLY A 412 18.01 15.27 -13.69
CA GLY A 412 18.27 13.96 -14.25
C GLY A 412 19.72 13.80 -14.72
N THR A 413 20.29 12.60 -14.51
CA THR A 413 21.63 12.25 -15.00
C THR A 413 21.74 10.76 -15.34
N ILE A 414 22.76 10.39 -16.10
CA ILE A 414 23.13 9.00 -16.31
C ILE A 414 24.00 8.56 -15.12
N ILE A 415 23.65 7.44 -14.52
CA ILE A 415 24.33 6.84 -13.36
C ILE A 415 25.02 5.57 -13.81
N VAL A 416 26.24 5.32 -13.37
CA VAL A 416 27.00 4.14 -13.77
C VAL A 416 27.68 3.45 -12.57
N ASN A 417 27.68 2.13 -12.58
CA ASN A 417 28.51 1.32 -11.71
C ASN A 417 29.86 1.08 -12.39
N THR A 418 30.90 1.73 -11.88
CA THR A 418 32.23 1.73 -12.50
C THR A 418 32.92 0.37 -12.51
N GLU A 419 32.55 -0.53 -11.59
CA GLU A 419 33.07 -1.90 -11.54
C GLU A 419 32.40 -2.75 -12.61
N LEU A 420 31.06 -2.73 -12.68
CA LEU A 420 30.31 -3.47 -13.70
C LEU A 420 30.59 -2.98 -15.12
N MET A 421 30.80 -1.67 -15.32
CA MET A 421 31.21 -1.14 -16.62
C MET A 421 32.52 -1.79 -17.10
N LYS A 422 33.50 -1.95 -16.19
CA LYS A 422 34.79 -2.61 -16.47
C LYS A 422 34.65 -4.11 -16.66
N GLU A 423 33.91 -4.78 -15.78
CA GLU A 423 33.70 -6.24 -15.84
C GLU A 423 33.02 -6.67 -17.13
N ASN A 424 32.00 -5.92 -17.56
CA ASN A 424 31.23 -6.20 -18.78
C ASN A 424 31.88 -5.57 -20.03
N ASN A 425 33.02 -4.88 -19.89
CA ASN A 425 33.71 -4.19 -20.97
C ASN A 425 32.79 -3.26 -21.77
N LEU A 426 31.99 -2.45 -21.05
CA LEU A 426 31.05 -1.48 -21.63
C LEU A 426 31.72 -0.10 -21.76
N ASP A 427 31.44 0.57 -22.87
CA ASP A 427 31.88 1.94 -23.08
C ASP A 427 31.07 2.91 -22.19
N MET A 428 31.70 4.00 -21.73
CA MET A 428 31.01 5.01 -20.93
C MET A 428 30.02 5.81 -21.80
N PRO A 429 28.71 5.83 -21.45
CA PRO A 429 27.75 6.66 -22.18
C PRO A 429 28.04 8.15 -21.98
N THR A 430 27.82 8.97 -23.01
CA THR A 430 28.02 10.44 -22.97
C THR A 430 26.73 11.21 -23.26
N SER A 431 25.69 10.51 -23.71
CA SER A 431 24.41 11.08 -24.10
C SER A 431 23.26 10.15 -23.72
N LEU A 432 22.05 10.69 -23.59
CA LEU A 432 20.85 9.89 -23.38
C LEU A 432 20.61 8.92 -24.56
N LYS A 433 20.95 9.35 -25.76
CA LYS A 433 20.88 8.49 -26.96
C LYS A 433 21.82 7.28 -26.89
N ASP A 434 22.93 7.39 -26.21
CA ASP A 434 23.84 6.25 -26.04
C ASP A 434 23.17 5.08 -25.32
N LEU A 435 22.20 5.35 -24.42
CA LEU A 435 21.46 4.29 -23.70
C LEU A 435 20.66 3.38 -24.64
N ALA A 436 20.40 3.80 -25.88
CA ALA A 436 19.75 3.00 -26.92
C ALA A 436 20.69 2.00 -27.61
N LYS A 437 22.00 2.05 -27.36
CA LYS A 437 22.97 1.13 -27.98
C LYS A 437 22.74 -0.31 -27.52
N SER A 438 22.76 -1.23 -28.47
CA SER A 438 22.49 -2.65 -28.20
C SER A 438 23.50 -3.33 -27.26
N GLU A 439 24.68 -2.76 -27.07
CA GLU A 439 25.70 -3.25 -26.12
C GLU A 439 25.24 -3.15 -24.66
N TYR A 440 24.28 -2.25 -24.35
CA TYR A 440 23.74 -2.05 -23.01
C TYR A 440 22.49 -2.90 -22.72
N LYS A 441 22.13 -3.84 -23.60
CA LYS A 441 20.94 -4.67 -23.40
C LYS A 441 21.02 -5.49 -22.12
N GLY A 442 20.01 -5.32 -21.24
CA GLY A 442 19.95 -5.95 -19.93
C GLY A 442 20.87 -5.30 -18.88
N GLN A 443 21.48 -4.15 -19.20
CA GLN A 443 22.42 -3.42 -18.35
C GLN A 443 21.91 -2.01 -17.97
N ILE A 444 20.66 -1.70 -18.31
CA ILE A 444 20.05 -0.38 -18.10
C ILE A 444 18.86 -0.49 -17.17
N ALA A 445 18.75 0.47 -16.23
CA ALA A 445 17.54 0.73 -15.48
C ALA A 445 17.03 2.15 -15.74
N VAL A 446 15.73 2.28 -15.92
CA VAL A 446 15.01 3.56 -16.10
C VAL A 446 13.75 3.57 -15.26
N THR A 447 13.11 4.74 -15.13
CA THR A 447 11.86 4.88 -14.38
C THR A 447 10.66 4.95 -15.32
N ASP A 448 9.51 4.44 -14.87
CA ASP A 448 8.24 4.58 -15.60
C ASP A 448 7.62 5.96 -15.37
N ILE A 449 7.38 6.70 -16.44
CA ILE A 449 6.74 8.02 -16.38
C ILE A 449 5.28 7.95 -15.90
N ALA A 450 4.63 6.80 -15.98
CA ALA A 450 3.28 6.62 -15.42
C ALA A 450 3.28 6.65 -13.88
N SER A 451 4.42 6.34 -13.25
CA SER A 451 4.56 6.23 -11.80
C SER A 451 5.34 7.39 -11.18
N SER A 452 6.43 7.83 -11.82
CA SER A 452 7.35 8.83 -11.28
C SER A 452 7.72 9.93 -12.29
N SER A 453 7.80 11.17 -11.80
CA SER A 453 8.23 12.33 -12.57
C SER A 453 9.71 12.30 -12.96
N THR A 454 10.54 11.49 -12.30
CA THR A 454 11.98 11.33 -12.68
C THR A 454 12.15 10.85 -14.12
N ALA A 455 11.26 9.96 -14.59
CA ALA A 455 11.26 9.52 -15.98
C ALA A 455 11.00 10.66 -16.97
N TRP A 456 10.29 11.70 -16.54
CA TRP A 456 10.03 12.84 -17.40
C TRP A 456 11.27 13.66 -17.70
N LEU A 457 12.26 13.66 -16.79
CA LEU A 457 13.57 14.31 -17.03
C LEU A 457 14.31 13.67 -18.22
N LEU A 458 14.28 12.33 -18.33
CA LEU A 458 14.82 11.62 -19.49
C LEU A 458 14.09 12.02 -20.77
N LEU A 459 12.77 12.01 -20.74
CA LEU A 459 11.96 12.29 -21.91
C LEU A 459 12.05 13.76 -22.35
N GLN A 460 12.15 14.71 -21.41
CA GLN A 460 12.40 16.11 -21.69
C GLN A 460 13.73 16.29 -22.46
N GLY A 461 14.79 15.60 -22.03
CA GLY A 461 16.08 15.62 -22.71
C GLY A 461 15.99 15.09 -24.14
N LEU A 462 15.34 13.96 -24.34
CA LEU A 462 15.17 13.35 -25.65
C LEU A 462 14.30 14.21 -26.58
N ILE A 463 13.16 14.71 -26.10
CA ILE A 463 12.26 15.54 -26.91
C ILE A 463 12.91 16.88 -27.26
N SER A 464 13.59 17.51 -26.31
CA SER A 464 14.24 18.79 -26.53
C SER A 464 15.31 18.73 -27.63
N GLU A 465 16.06 17.61 -27.70
CA GLU A 465 17.16 17.46 -28.66
C GLU A 465 16.71 16.86 -30.00
N TYR A 466 15.82 15.84 -29.94
CA TYR A 466 15.48 15.03 -31.13
C TYR A 466 14.04 15.25 -31.65
N GLY A 467 13.23 16.09 -30.97
CA GLY A 467 11.78 16.19 -31.19
C GLY A 467 11.01 14.92 -30.76
N GLU A 468 9.69 14.96 -30.84
CA GLU A 468 8.84 13.83 -30.35
C GLU A 468 9.09 12.54 -31.13
N ASP A 469 9.21 12.60 -32.47
CA ASP A 469 9.42 11.39 -33.29
C ASP A 469 10.81 10.77 -33.03
N GLY A 470 11.87 11.63 -33.00
CA GLY A 470 13.21 11.14 -32.68
C GLY A 470 13.35 10.61 -31.26
N ALA A 471 12.63 11.22 -30.30
CA ALA A 471 12.57 10.74 -28.91
C ALA A 471 11.90 9.36 -28.81
N LYS A 472 10.82 9.11 -29.58
CA LYS A 472 10.16 7.81 -29.65
C LYS A 472 11.12 6.70 -30.11
N ASP A 473 11.88 6.95 -31.17
CA ASP A 473 12.81 5.96 -31.70
C ASP A 473 13.88 5.60 -30.67
N VAL A 474 14.47 6.60 -30.01
CA VAL A 474 15.50 6.37 -28.97
C VAL A 474 14.92 5.70 -27.74
N LEU A 475 13.76 6.14 -27.24
CA LEU A 475 13.12 5.62 -26.05
C LEU A 475 12.71 4.14 -26.20
N LYS A 476 12.24 3.78 -27.40
CA LYS A 476 11.92 2.38 -27.73
C LYS A 476 13.11 1.45 -27.53
N ASP A 477 14.27 1.84 -28.04
CA ASP A 477 15.50 1.06 -27.89
C ASP A 477 15.99 1.06 -26.43
N ILE A 478 15.83 2.17 -25.70
CA ILE A 478 16.12 2.22 -24.25
C ILE A 478 15.25 1.22 -23.50
N TYR A 479 13.94 1.17 -23.74
CA TYR A 479 13.05 0.21 -23.07
C TYR A 479 13.36 -1.24 -23.44
N VAL A 480 13.75 -1.51 -24.69
CA VAL A 480 14.23 -2.85 -25.11
C VAL A 480 15.50 -3.23 -24.35
N ASN A 481 16.40 -2.28 -24.11
CA ASN A 481 17.62 -2.51 -23.37
C ASN A 481 17.38 -2.65 -21.86
N ALA A 482 16.43 -1.93 -21.30
CA ALA A 482 16.05 -2.03 -19.90
C ALA A 482 15.32 -3.34 -19.56
N GLY A 483 14.45 -3.83 -20.46
CA GLY A 483 13.68 -5.05 -20.22
C GLY A 483 12.83 -4.94 -18.95
N ASP A 484 13.12 -5.80 -17.96
CA ASP A 484 12.38 -5.84 -16.69
C ASP A 484 12.84 -4.75 -15.69
N HIS A 485 13.87 -3.96 -16.00
CA HIS A 485 14.42 -2.92 -15.11
C HIS A 485 13.77 -1.55 -15.36
N ILE A 486 12.45 -1.52 -15.47
CA ILE A 486 11.65 -0.29 -15.55
C ILE A 486 10.99 -0.08 -14.18
N GLU A 487 11.53 0.85 -13.40
CA GLU A 487 11.20 1.07 -12.00
C GLU A 487 10.01 2.00 -11.80
N GLU A 488 9.22 1.80 -10.73
CA GLU A 488 8.12 2.70 -10.36
C GLU A 488 8.60 3.95 -9.63
N SER A 489 9.70 3.86 -8.87
CA SER A 489 10.27 4.94 -8.04
C SER A 489 11.42 5.66 -8.75
N GLY A 490 11.52 6.99 -8.58
CA GLY A 490 12.60 7.80 -9.14
C GLY A 490 14.00 7.40 -8.67
N SER A 491 14.11 6.87 -7.45
CA SER A 491 15.37 6.34 -6.90
C SER A 491 15.63 4.86 -7.25
N GLY A 492 14.68 4.19 -7.93
CA GLY A 492 14.79 2.78 -8.31
C GLY A 492 16.02 2.47 -9.16
N PRO A 493 16.27 3.18 -10.27
CA PRO A 493 17.43 2.92 -11.13
C PRO A 493 18.77 2.99 -10.39
N LEU A 494 18.96 4.00 -9.52
CA LEU A 494 20.17 4.08 -8.70
C LEU A 494 20.33 2.87 -7.76
N LYS A 495 19.23 2.42 -7.14
CA LYS A 495 19.26 1.24 -6.24
C LYS A 495 19.71 -0.01 -6.96
N LEU A 496 19.23 -0.24 -8.21
CA LEU A 496 19.67 -1.36 -9.04
C LEU A 496 21.15 -1.24 -9.46
N VAL A 497 21.60 -0.04 -9.82
CA VAL A 497 23.00 0.23 -10.15
C VAL A 497 23.89 0.05 -8.92
N ARG A 498 23.48 0.56 -7.75
CA ARG A 498 24.17 0.41 -6.46
C ARG A 498 24.24 -1.07 -6.04
N ALA A 499 23.20 -1.81 -6.25
CA ALA A 499 23.13 -3.24 -5.96
C ALA A 499 23.97 -4.10 -6.93
N GLY A 500 24.42 -3.54 -8.05
CA GLY A 500 25.18 -4.29 -9.05
C GLY A 500 24.31 -5.18 -9.95
N GLU A 501 23.01 -4.92 -10.02
CA GLU A 501 22.09 -5.67 -10.90
C GLU A 501 22.20 -5.20 -12.35
N VAL A 502 22.37 -3.88 -12.54
CA VAL A 502 22.62 -3.25 -13.84
C VAL A 502 23.83 -2.34 -13.79
N ALA A 503 24.51 -2.15 -14.91
CA ALA A 503 25.68 -1.28 -14.98
C ALA A 503 25.34 0.20 -15.13
N ILE A 504 24.17 0.55 -15.66
CA ILE A 504 23.78 1.91 -16.03
C ILE A 504 22.34 2.17 -15.56
N GLY A 505 22.09 3.38 -15.06
CA GLY A 505 20.75 3.86 -14.74
C GLY A 505 20.53 5.29 -15.23
N PHE A 506 19.28 5.69 -15.43
CA PHE A 506 18.92 7.09 -15.50
C PHE A 506 18.11 7.45 -14.27
N GLY A 507 18.57 8.42 -13.50
CA GLY A 507 17.97 8.78 -12.22
C GLY A 507 18.36 10.18 -11.75
N LEU A 508 18.25 10.39 -10.44
CA LEU A 508 18.49 11.68 -9.79
C LEU A 508 19.97 11.94 -9.57
N ARG A 509 20.47 13.06 -10.09
CA ARG A 509 21.88 13.42 -10.08
C ARG A 509 22.47 13.51 -8.67
N GLN A 510 21.78 14.19 -7.76
CA GLN A 510 22.24 14.41 -6.39
C GLN A 510 22.51 13.10 -5.62
N GLN A 511 21.68 12.07 -5.87
CA GLN A 511 21.88 10.76 -5.22
C GLN A 511 23.15 10.06 -5.72
N ALA A 512 23.44 10.16 -7.02
CA ALA A 512 24.68 9.61 -7.58
C ALA A 512 25.92 10.39 -7.10
N VAL A 513 25.81 11.70 -6.95
CA VAL A 513 26.87 12.56 -6.37
C VAL A 513 27.17 12.14 -4.93
N ALA A 514 26.14 11.92 -4.12
CA ALA A 514 26.28 11.49 -2.73
C ALA A 514 26.96 10.11 -2.65
N ASP A 515 26.53 9.12 -3.42
CA ASP A 515 27.11 7.78 -3.46
C ASP A 515 28.60 7.80 -3.85
N LYS A 516 28.94 8.61 -4.84
CA LYS A 516 30.34 8.79 -5.25
C LYS A 516 31.17 9.41 -4.13
N ALA A 517 30.63 10.38 -3.40
CA ALA A 517 31.28 11.03 -2.27
C ALA A 517 31.49 10.04 -1.09
N GLU A 518 30.58 9.10 -0.89
CA GLU A 518 30.70 8.01 0.09
C GLU A 518 31.70 6.92 -0.32
N GLY A 519 32.24 6.98 -1.55
CA GLY A 519 33.22 6.04 -2.05
C GLY A 519 32.65 4.75 -2.61
N LEU A 520 31.36 4.70 -2.90
CA LEU A 520 30.73 3.60 -3.62
C LEU A 520 31.26 3.54 -5.07
N PRO A 521 31.21 2.38 -5.75
CA PRO A 521 31.63 2.26 -7.14
C PRO A 521 30.63 2.88 -8.12
N ILE A 522 30.08 4.03 -7.74
CA ILE A 522 29.10 4.79 -8.50
C ILE A 522 29.77 6.04 -9.08
N ASP A 523 29.44 6.34 -10.33
CA ASP A 523 29.78 7.59 -10.99
C ASP A 523 28.55 8.08 -11.76
N TYR A 524 28.60 9.33 -12.25
CA TYR A 524 27.54 9.94 -13.03
C TYR A 524 28.10 10.65 -14.25
N VAL A 525 27.24 10.79 -15.27
CA VAL A 525 27.55 11.49 -16.50
C VAL A 525 26.44 12.46 -16.81
N ASP A 526 26.77 13.75 -16.81
CA ASP A 526 25.86 14.78 -17.23
C ASP A 526 25.67 14.66 -18.76
N PRO A 527 24.45 14.35 -19.25
CA PRO A 527 24.23 13.97 -20.63
C PRO A 527 24.40 15.17 -21.59
N ALA A 528 24.84 14.90 -22.81
CA ALA A 528 25.01 15.92 -23.84
C ALA A 528 23.69 16.69 -24.15
N GLU A 529 22.56 16.02 -24.05
CA GLU A 529 21.22 16.60 -24.22
C GLU A 529 20.87 17.61 -23.13
N GLY A 530 21.46 17.48 -21.94
CA GLY A 530 21.32 18.38 -20.80
C GLY A 530 20.72 17.74 -19.55
N ASN A 531 21.01 18.38 -18.41
CA ASN A 531 20.38 18.07 -17.13
C ASN A 531 19.09 18.89 -17.00
N PHE A 532 17.95 18.26 -17.24
CA PHE A 532 16.65 18.90 -17.09
C PHE A 532 16.23 18.88 -15.62
N THR A 533 15.46 19.89 -15.20
CA THR A 533 15.11 20.11 -13.80
C THR A 533 13.59 20.00 -13.59
N LEU A 534 13.20 19.39 -12.50
CA LEU A 534 11.85 19.43 -11.94
C LEU A 534 11.90 19.99 -10.52
N THR A 535 10.96 20.87 -10.18
CA THR A 535 10.80 21.41 -8.84
C THR A 535 9.63 20.75 -8.11
N GLU A 536 9.76 20.59 -6.81
CA GLU A 536 8.68 20.23 -5.90
C GLU A 536 8.38 21.39 -4.98
N SER A 537 7.11 21.60 -4.70
CA SER A 537 6.63 22.73 -3.91
C SER A 537 5.77 22.25 -2.74
N VAL A 538 5.75 23.08 -1.69
CA VAL A 538 4.81 22.95 -0.58
C VAL A 538 3.60 23.85 -0.82
N ALA A 539 2.41 23.34 -0.53
CA ALA A 539 1.15 24.05 -0.61
C ALA A 539 0.20 23.64 0.52
N VAL A 540 -0.61 24.59 1.02
CA VAL A 540 -1.57 24.36 2.11
C VAL A 540 -2.98 24.26 1.56
N VAL A 541 -3.68 23.17 1.88
CA VAL A 541 -5.03 22.93 1.37
C VAL A 541 -6.04 23.86 2.06
N ASP A 542 -6.92 24.46 1.26
CA ASP A 542 -8.02 25.31 1.75
C ASP A 542 -9.26 24.46 2.03
N LYS A 543 -9.52 24.19 3.29
CA LYS A 543 -10.73 23.51 3.77
C LYS A 543 -11.76 24.50 4.39
N GLY A 544 -11.65 25.77 4.04
CA GLY A 544 -12.51 26.82 4.62
C GLY A 544 -12.36 26.90 6.14
N ASP A 545 -13.50 26.89 6.84
CA ASP A 545 -13.56 26.93 8.31
C ASP A 545 -12.96 25.69 9.00
N ASN A 546 -12.78 24.59 8.27
CA ASN A 546 -12.20 23.34 8.76
C ASN A 546 -10.68 23.24 8.52
N SER A 547 -10.05 24.28 7.99
CA SER A 547 -8.60 24.29 7.78
C SER A 547 -7.84 24.20 9.08
N ASN A 548 -6.80 23.34 9.11
CA ASN A 548 -5.87 23.28 10.24
C ASN A 548 -4.85 24.43 10.14
N GLU A 549 -4.91 25.38 11.07
CA GLU A 549 -4.02 26.55 11.05
C GLU A 549 -2.54 26.18 11.20
N LYS A 550 -2.24 25.09 11.91
CA LYS A 550 -0.86 24.57 12.05
C LYS A 550 -0.24 24.12 10.73
N ALA A 551 -1.04 23.79 9.71
CA ALA A 551 -0.51 23.40 8.39
C ALA A 551 0.30 24.55 7.76
N MET A 552 -0.13 25.79 7.93
CA MET A 552 0.60 26.97 7.44
C MET A 552 1.91 27.18 8.23
N GLU A 553 1.87 27.02 9.55
CA GLU A 553 3.06 27.12 10.40
C GLU A 553 4.07 26.01 10.08
N MET A 554 3.60 24.77 9.81
CA MET A 554 4.47 23.67 9.41
C MET A 554 5.06 23.87 8.01
N ALA A 555 4.29 24.45 7.07
CA ALA A 555 4.82 24.82 5.75
C ALA A 555 5.97 25.84 5.89
N GLU A 556 5.76 26.89 6.69
CA GLU A 556 6.78 27.88 6.99
C GLU A 556 8.00 27.27 7.69
N CYS A 557 7.78 26.35 8.64
CA CYS A 557 8.84 25.64 9.35
C CYS A 557 9.71 24.81 8.40
N ILE A 558 9.10 24.06 7.48
CA ILE A 558 9.83 23.27 6.47
C ILE A 558 10.76 24.18 5.65
N ILE A 559 10.28 25.35 5.23
CA ILE A 559 11.08 26.29 4.44
C ILE A 559 12.16 26.93 5.31
N ASN A 560 11.82 27.50 6.46
CA ASN A 560 12.78 28.28 7.25
C ASN A 560 13.81 27.43 7.99
N ASN A 561 13.45 26.20 8.39
CA ASN A 561 14.31 25.35 9.22
C ASN A 561 14.78 24.08 8.48
N GLY A 562 13.98 23.57 7.52
CA GLY A 562 14.32 22.36 6.78
C GLY A 562 15.16 22.62 5.52
N ARG A 563 15.11 23.86 4.99
CA ARG A 563 15.76 24.14 3.69
C ARG A 563 17.26 23.88 3.68
N LYS A 564 17.95 24.07 4.79
CA LYS A 564 19.39 23.78 4.90
C LYS A 564 19.71 22.30 4.62
N ASP A 565 18.96 21.39 5.21
CA ASP A 565 19.16 19.96 5.05
C ASP A 565 18.62 19.48 3.68
N LEU A 566 17.53 20.08 3.21
CA LEU A 566 17.04 19.86 1.85
C LEU A 566 18.05 20.32 0.80
N LEU A 567 18.72 21.46 0.99
CA LEU A 567 19.77 21.94 0.09
C LEU A 567 21.01 21.04 0.09
N ALA A 568 21.36 20.46 1.25
CA ALA A 568 22.47 19.52 1.35
C ALA A 568 22.19 18.22 0.58
N ASN A 569 20.93 17.74 0.57
CA ASN A 569 20.52 16.54 -0.16
C ASN A 569 20.18 16.83 -1.64
N TYR A 570 19.69 18.04 -1.92
CA TYR A 570 19.27 18.48 -3.26
C TYR A 570 19.98 19.82 -3.58
N PRO A 571 21.24 19.78 -4.05
CA PRO A 571 22.12 20.94 -4.09
C PRO A 571 21.81 21.88 -5.27
N ILE A 572 20.55 22.35 -5.32
CA ILE A 572 20.09 23.37 -6.26
C ILE A 572 19.54 24.55 -5.45
N PRO A 573 20.16 25.73 -5.52
CA PRO A 573 19.68 26.91 -4.84
C PRO A 573 18.30 27.34 -5.37
N LEU A 574 17.37 27.61 -4.45
CA LEU A 574 16.00 28.05 -4.76
C LEU A 574 15.65 29.37 -4.08
N TYR A 575 16.43 29.79 -3.09
CA TYR A 575 16.18 30.96 -2.27
C TYR A 575 17.36 31.95 -2.29
N GLU A 576 17.07 33.23 -2.11
CA GLU A 576 18.11 34.27 -2.02
C GLU A 576 19.12 33.94 -0.93
N GLY A 577 20.41 34.01 -1.26
CA GLY A 577 21.52 33.77 -0.33
C GLY A 577 21.96 32.30 -0.19
N GLU A 578 21.26 31.35 -0.81
CA GLU A 578 21.72 29.96 -0.86
C GLU A 578 22.91 29.81 -1.81
N THR A 579 23.87 29.00 -1.40
CA THR A 579 25.06 28.66 -2.18
C THR A 579 25.35 27.17 -2.08
N VAL A 580 25.82 26.58 -3.16
CA VAL A 580 26.29 25.19 -3.23
C VAL A 580 27.69 25.15 -3.82
N ASP A 581 28.41 24.09 -3.53
CA ASP A 581 29.75 23.90 -4.07
C ASP A 581 29.70 23.74 -5.60
N GLU A 582 30.67 24.30 -6.32
CA GLU A 582 30.76 24.18 -7.78
C GLU A 582 30.82 22.73 -8.26
N ALA A 583 31.39 21.82 -7.43
CA ALA A 583 31.47 20.39 -7.73
C ALA A 583 30.10 19.69 -7.72
N GLU A 584 29.11 20.27 -7.04
CA GLU A 584 27.76 19.72 -6.94
C GLU A 584 26.86 20.19 -8.09
N LYS A 585 27.23 21.27 -8.76
CA LYS A 585 26.47 21.79 -9.91
C LYS A 585 26.56 20.86 -11.10
N SER A 586 25.45 20.74 -11.83
CA SER A 586 25.45 20.00 -13.09
C SER A 586 26.27 20.72 -14.18
N GLY A 587 26.88 19.94 -15.06
CA GLY A 587 27.71 20.47 -16.14
C GLY A 587 26.90 21.07 -17.30
N ASN A 588 25.62 20.72 -17.43
CA ASN A 588 24.78 21.12 -18.58
C ASN A 588 23.32 21.35 -18.17
N PRO A 589 23.01 22.30 -17.25
CA PRO A 589 21.65 22.54 -16.79
C PRO A 589 20.78 23.09 -17.93
N LYS A 590 19.59 22.54 -18.10
CA LYS A 590 18.61 22.98 -19.11
C LYS A 590 17.19 23.01 -18.54
N THR A 591 16.40 23.92 -19.04
CA THR A 591 14.95 24.04 -18.78
C THR A 591 14.18 23.60 -20.01
N PHE A 592 13.10 22.84 -19.82
CA PHE A 592 12.25 22.42 -20.92
C PHE A 592 11.55 23.65 -21.52
N PRO A 593 11.47 23.80 -22.87
CA PRO A 593 10.99 25.02 -23.49
C PRO A 593 9.49 25.29 -23.33
N GLU A 594 8.69 24.25 -23.07
CA GLU A 594 7.26 24.36 -22.80
C GLU A 594 6.98 24.39 -21.31
N LYS A 595 5.93 25.12 -20.86
CA LYS A 595 5.49 25.06 -19.46
C LYS A 595 5.05 23.65 -19.12
N LEU A 596 5.61 23.11 -18.04
CA LEU A 596 5.23 21.79 -17.54
C LEU A 596 3.81 21.84 -16.97
N THR A 597 2.94 20.97 -17.48
CA THR A 597 1.53 20.85 -17.07
C THR A 597 1.14 19.38 -17.03
N VAL A 598 0.05 19.07 -16.33
CA VAL A 598 -0.48 17.69 -16.29
C VAL A 598 -0.92 17.22 -17.69
N ASP A 599 -1.41 18.10 -18.54
CA ASP A 599 -1.80 17.73 -19.91
C ASP A 599 -0.59 17.40 -20.77
N LEU A 600 0.51 18.17 -20.65
CA LEU A 600 1.77 17.85 -21.30
C LEU A 600 2.34 16.53 -20.78
N LEU A 601 2.28 16.29 -19.46
CA LEU A 601 2.67 15.02 -18.86
C LEU A 601 1.87 13.85 -19.44
N LYS A 602 0.54 13.94 -19.52
CA LYS A 602 -0.32 12.89 -20.11
C LYS A 602 0.03 12.62 -21.58
N LYS A 603 0.30 13.67 -22.34
CA LYS A 603 0.78 13.53 -23.73
C LYS A 603 2.08 12.73 -23.78
N HIS A 604 3.04 13.05 -22.92
CA HIS A 604 4.33 12.38 -22.87
C HIS A 604 4.23 10.96 -22.27
N GLN A 605 3.30 10.71 -21.33
CA GLN A 605 2.99 9.37 -20.86
C GLN A 605 2.45 8.48 -21.98
N THR A 606 1.55 9.01 -22.82
CA THR A 606 1.02 8.29 -23.99
C THR A 606 2.15 7.98 -24.98
N LEU A 607 3.02 8.95 -25.26
CA LEU A 607 4.20 8.75 -26.10
C LEU A 607 5.10 7.65 -25.56
N SER A 608 5.37 7.67 -24.27
CA SER A 608 6.21 6.68 -23.61
C SER A 608 5.60 5.27 -23.64
N GLU A 609 4.29 5.16 -23.40
CA GLU A 609 3.59 3.85 -23.43
C GLU A 609 3.62 3.21 -24.82
N GLU A 610 3.53 4.02 -25.89
CA GLU A 610 3.69 3.54 -27.27
C GLU A 610 5.09 3.00 -27.57
N CYS A 611 6.08 3.33 -26.74
CA CYS A 611 7.47 2.87 -26.91
C CYS A 611 7.79 1.59 -26.13
N LYS A 612 6.96 1.17 -25.19
CA LYS A 612 7.18 -0.06 -24.42
C LYS A 612 7.07 -1.31 -25.32
N PRO A 613 7.92 -2.31 -25.15
CA PRO A 613 7.79 -3.58 -25.88
C PRO A 613 6.49 -4.30 -25.50
N GLU A 614 5.85 -4.96 -26.49
CA GLU A 614 4.63 -5.77 -26.29
C GLU A 614 4.86 -6.98 -25.39
#